data_c25d82f1db19015d5c337a835c5f124d
#
_entry.id   c25d82f1db19015d5c337a835c5f124d
#
_cell.length_a   1.000
_cell.length_b   1.000
_cell.length_c   1.000
_cell.angle_alpha   90.00
_cell.angle_beta   90.00
_cell.angle_gamma   90.00
#
_symmetry.space_group_name_H-M   'P 1'
#
loop_
_entity.id
_entity.type
_entity.pdbx_description
1 polymer ?
#
loop_
_entity_poly.entity_id
_entity_poly.type
_entity_poly.pdbx_seq_one_letter_code
_entity_poly.pdbx_strand_id
1 'polypeptide(L)'
;MSIIKCNCEKCIIYLNENKIYYSLFCGCEDCRQAAEWGHYKGGPIPEKLQKLIYVRSDIKKIEGKKYMHAYQLRDDARSTRIYCTKCYSIIGIDHPNYRDNVFMLIPQLCKTNLDLSIKPCLLYTSPSPRD
;
A
#
# COMPACT_ATOMS: atom_id res chain seq x y z
N MET A 1 5.44 -4.51 17.96
CA MET A 1 6.02 -4.37 16.61
C MET A 1 4.98 -4.73 15.56
N SER A 2 4.83 -3.91 14.55
CA SER A 2 3.88 -4.17 13.47
C SER A 2 4.56 -4.80 12.28
N ILE A 3 3.79 -5.62 11.55
CA ILE A 3 4.29 -6.34 10.39
C ILE A 3 3.35 -6.09 9.22
N ILE A 4 3.94 -5.84 8.05
CA ILE A 4 3.22 -5.79 6.78
C ILE A 4 3.88 -6.79 5.86
N LYS A 5 3.10 -7.73 5.33
CA LYS A 5 3.67 -8.74 4.45
C LYS A 5 2.76 -9.00 3.26
N CYS A 6 3.36 -9.47 2.17
CA CYS A 6 2.62 -9.83 0.98
C CYS A 6 1.87 -11.15 1.20
N ASN A 7 0.96 -11.49 0.29
CA ASN A 7 0.15 -12.69 0.46
C ASN A 7 0.95 -13.98 0.48
N CYS A 8 2.06 -14.05 -0.26
CA CYS A 8 2.93 -15.24 -0.23
C CYS A 8 3.96 -15.20 0.89
N GLU A 9 4.01 -14.10 1.65
CA GLU A 9 4.85 -13.88 2.83
C GLU A 9 6.36 -13.86 2.56
N LYS A 10 6.76 -13.72 1.31
CA LYS A 10 8.19 -13.58 0.97
C LYS A 10 8.72 -12.17 1.20
N CYS A 11 7.86 -11.17 1.18
CA CYS A 11 8.22 -9.78 1.44
C CYS A 11 7.60 -9.36 2.76
N ILE A 12 8.40 -8.90 3.71
CA ILE A 12 7.92 -8.49 5.03
C ILE A 12 8.57 -7.18 5.41
N ILE A 13 7.76 -6.24 5.87
CA ILE A 13 8.22 -4.96 6.43
C ILE A 13 7.91 -4.97 7.91
N TYR A 14 8.91 -4.76 8.74
CA TYR A 14 8.76 -4.67 10.20
C TYR A 14 8.83 -3.22 10.62
N LEU A 15 7.83 -2.77 11.36
CA LEU A 15 7.77 -1.41 11.90
C LEU A 15 8.03 -1.44 13.40
N ASN A 16 8.75 -0.43 13.91
CA ASN A 16 9.02 -0.34 15.35
C ASN A 16 7.76 -0.06 16.17
N GLU A 17 6.86 0.74 15.64
CA GLU A 17 5.65 1.18 16.33
C GLU A 17 4.40 0.83 15.54
N ASN A 18 3.24 0.88 16.23
CA ASN A 18 1.93 0.65 15.63
C ASN A 18 1.22 1.97 15.32
N LYS A 19 1.96 2.99 14.93
CA LYS A 19 1.39 4.32 14.75
C LYS A 19 0.64 4.43 13.44
N ILE A 20 -0.69 4.53 13.52
CA ILE A 20 -1.56 4.82 12.39
C ILE A 20 -2.05 6.25 12.54
N TYR A 21 -1.85 7.07 11.50
CA TYR A 21 -2.28 8.47 11.55
C TYR A 21 -3.75 8.62 11.24
N TYR A 22 -4.21 7.97 10.18
CA TYR A 22 -5.63 7.96 9.81
C TYR A 22 -5.85 6.96 8.69
N SER A 23 -7.11 6.74 8.36
CA SER A 23 -7.49 5.91 7.22
C SER A 23 -8.54 6.64 6.39
N LEU A 24 -8.69 6.21 5.14
CA LEU A 24 -9.76 6.69 4.27
C LEU A 24 -10.12 5.61 3.26
N PHE A 25 -11.29 5.75 2.67
CA PHE A 25 -11.64 4.94 1.50
C PHE A 25 -11.27 5.70 0.24
N CYS A 26 -10.65 5.03 -0.70
CA CYS A 26 -10.22 5.62 -1.96
C CYS A 26 -10.80 4.85 -3.13
N GLY A 27 -11.59 5.54 -3.96
CA GLY A 27 -12.10 5.01 -5.22
C GLY A 27 -11.50 5.72 -6.42
N CYS A 28 -10.32 6.32 -6.28
CA CYS A 28 -9.71 7.06 -7.37
C CYS A 28 -9.21 6.14 -8.47
N GLU A 29 -9.06 6.70 -9.67
CA GLU A 29 -8.67 5.96 -10.85
C GLU A 29 -7.29 5.31 -10.71
N ASP A 30 -6.33 6.02 -10.13
CA ASP A 30 -4.97 5.52 -10.00
C ASP A 30 -4.88 4.32 -9.06
N CYS A 31 -5.58 4.38 -7.92
CA CYS A 31 -5.62 3.25 -6.99
C CYS A 31 -6.25 2.03 -7.65
N ARG A 32 -7.32 2.25 -8.40
CA ARG A 32 -8.02 1.17 -9.11
C ARG A 32 -7.12 0.55 -10.17
N GLN A 33 -6.46 1.37 -10.99
CA GLN A 33 -5.59 0.87 -12.04
C GLN A 33 -4.41 0.07 -11.48
N ALA A 34 -3.80 0.57 -10.42
CA ALA A 34 -2.66 -0.11 -9.80
C ALA A 34 -3.06 -1.48 -9.25
N ALA A 35 -4.22 -1.56 -8.58
CA ALA A 35 -4.70 -2.81 -8.02
C ALA A 35 -5.11 -3.80 -9.12
N GLU A 36 -5.74 -3.32 -10.19
CA GLU A 36 -6.13 -4.15 -11.32
C GLU A 36 -4.89 -4.70 -12.06
N TRP A 37 -3.86 -3.88 -12.21
CA TRP A 37 -2.61 -4.33 -12.82
C TRP A 37 -1.98 -5.45 -12.00
N GLY A 38 -1.94 -5.31 -10.67
CA GLY A 38 -1.42 -6.36 -9.80
C GLY A 38 -2.23 -7.64 -9.92
N HIS A 39 -3.56 -7.53 -9.97
CA HIS A 39 -4.44 -8.68 -10.15
C HIS A 39 -4.19 -9.36 -11.50
N TYR A 40 -4.03 -8.59 -12.56
CA TYR A 40 -3.72 -9.12 -13.87
C TYR A 40 -2.44 -9.96 -13.86
N LYS A 41 -1.45 -9.56 -13.05
CA LYS A 41 -0.19 -10.30 -12.90
C LYS A 41 -0.28 -11.51 -11.97
N GLY A 42 -1.43 -11.76 -11.37
CA GLY A 42 -1.63 -12.89 -10.47
C GLY A 42 -1.88 -12.51 -9.02
N GLY A 43 -2.04 -11.23 -8.74
CA GLY A 43 -2.28 -10.73 -7.40
C GLY A 43 -3.73 -10.83 -6.95
N PRO A 44 -4.02 -10.36 -5.74
CA PRO A 44 -5.38 -10.46 -5.19
C PRO A 44 -6.38 -9.62 -5.96
N ILE A 45 -7.66 -10.01 -5.86
CA ILE A 45 -8.75 -9.30 -6.52
C ILE A 45 -9.01 -7.99 -5.77
N PRO A 46 -8.98 -6.83 -6.46
CA PRO A 46 -9.18 -5.56 -5.77
C PRO A 46 -10.64 -5.28 -5.46
N GLU A 47 -10.86 -4.53 -4.38
CA GLU A 47 -12.18 -3.98 -4.05
C GLU A 47 -12.42 -2.70 -4.85
N LYS A 48 -13.70 -2.35 -5.05
CA LYS A 48 -14.05 -1.09 -5.72
C LYS A 48 -13.59 0.12 -4.94
N LEU A 49 -13.82 0.10 -3.62
CA LEU A 49 -13.33 1.11 -2.71
C LEU A 49 -12.23 0.50 -1.87
N GLN A 50 -11.04 1.04 -1.99
CA GLN A 50 -9.90 0.53 -1.26
C GLN A 50 -9.70 1.33 0.01
N LYS A 51 -9.57 0.63 1.14
CA LYS A 51 -9.24 1.27 2.40
C LYS A 51 -7.75 1.55 2.41
N LEU A 52 -7.39 2.82 2.54
CA LEU A 52 -6.00 3.23 2.69
C LEU A 52 -5.72 3.53 4.15
N ILE A 53 -4.64 2.97 4.66
CA ILE A 53 -4.17 3.24 6.01
C ILE A 53 -2.84 3.97 5.91
N TYR A 54 -2.73 5.12 6.58
CA TYR A 54 -1.53 5.93 6.61
C TYR A 54 -0.77 5.60 7.88
N VAL A 55 0.42 5.04 7.74
CA VAL A 55 1.22 4.60 8.87
C VAL A 55 2.54 5.37 8.92
N ARG A 56 3.08 5.50 10.12
CA ARG A 56 4.39 6.10 10.31
C ARG A 56 5.45 5.20 9.67
N SER A 57 6.32 5.81 8.87
CA SER A 57 7.40 5.10 8.19
C SER A 57 8.58 4.88 9.13
N ASP A 58 8.36 4.07 10.15
CA ASP A 58 9.39 3.75 11.15
C ASP A 58 9.82 2.30 10.95
N ILE A 59 10.49 2.07 9.84
CA ILE A 59 10.86 0.73 9.40
C ILE A 59 12.06 0.25 10.20
N LYS A 60 11.89 -0.88 10.89
CA LYS A 60 12.96 -1.53 11.62
C LYS A 60 13.79 -2.45 10.73
N LYS A 61 13.11 -3.19 9.85
CA LYS A 61 13.73 -4.24 9.08
C LYS A 61 12.86 -4.58 7.86
N ILE A 62 13.49 -5.01 6.79
CA ILE A 62 12.80 -5.49 5.59
C ILE A 62 13.36 -6.86 5.23
N GLU A 63 12.46 -7.84 5.01
CA GLU A 63 12.85 -9.16 4.52
C GLU A 63 12.28 -9.36 3.12
N GLY A 64 13.01 -10.11 2.29
CA GLY A 64 12.58 -10.40 0.93
C GLY A 64 12.72 -9.23 -0.03
N LYS A 65 13.63 -8.31 0.26
CA LYS A 65 13.84 -7.11 -0.55
C LYS A 65 14.09 -7.43 -2.02
N LYS A 66 14.71 -8.55 -2.33
CA LYS A 66 14.98 -8.96 -3.71
C LYS A 66 13.72 -9.24 -4.52
N TYR A 67 12.59 -9.49 -3.85
CA TYR A 67 11.30 -9.69 -4.51
C TYR A 67 10.46 -8.43 -4.58
N MET A 68 10.93 -7.34 -4.01
CA MET A 68 10.20 -6.08 -4.00
C MET A 68 10.58 -5.25 -5.22
N HIS A 69 9.56 -4.75 -5.93
CA HIS A 69 9.77 -3.83 -7.04
C HIS A 69 8.85 -2.64 -6.89
N ALA A 70 9.39 -1.47 -7.17
CA ALA A 70 8.66 -0.22 -7.14
C ALA A 70 8.19 0.10 -8.55
N TYR A 71 6.91 0.42 -8.69
CA TYR A 71 6.30 0.74 -9.97
C TYR A 71 5.55 2.05 -9.87
N GLN A 72 5.56 2.79 -10.96
CA GLN A 72 4.73 3.97 -11.15
C GLN A 72 3.78 3.68 -12.31
N LEU A 73 2.57 4.26 -12.24
CA LEU A 73 1.56 4.04 -13.29
C LEU A 73 1.99 4.66 -14.63
N ARG A 74 2.79 5.73 -14.55
CA ARG A 74 3.32 6.44 -15.72
C ARG A 74 4.57 7.20 -15.30
N ASP A 75 5.32 7.67 -16.29
CA ASP A 75 6.62 8.31 -16.03
C ASP A 75 6.52 9.55 -15.13
N ASP A 76 5.43 10.30 -15.22
CA ASP A 76 5.23 11.50 -14.43
C ASP A 76 4.40 11.28 -13.16
N ALA A 77 4.08 10.03 -12.85
CA ALA A 77 3.35 9.71 -11.62
C ALA A 77 4.22 9.98 -10.40
N ARG A 78 3.61 10.52 -9.35
CA ARG A 78 4.32 10.87 -8.12
C ARG A 78 4.25 9.76 -7.08
N SER A 79 3.20 8.97 -7.08
CA SER A 79 3.08 7.83 -6.18
C SER A 79 3.87 6.64 -6.70
N THR A 80 4.58 5.98 -5.79
CA THR A 80 5.31 4.75 -6.08
C THR A 80 4.68 3.62 -5.30
N ARG A 81 4.35 2.55 -5.99
CA ARG A 81 3.73 1.38 -5.36
C ARG A 81 4.72 0.22 -5.37
N ILE A 82 4.86 -0.42 -4.22
CA ILE A 82 5.81 -1.52 -4.05
C ILE A 82 5.05 -2.83 -4.09
N TYR A 83 5.40 -3.68 -5.04
CA TYR A 83 4.78 -4.98 -5.24
C TYR A 83 5.76 -6.09 -4.90
N CYS A 84 5.21 -7.22 -4.43
CA CYS A 84 5.96 -8.46 -4.42
C CYS A 84 5.93 -9.06 -5.83
N THR A 85 7.09 -9.41 -6.39
CA THR A 85 7.14 -9.98 -7.74
C THR A 85 6.75 -11.45 -7.80
N LYS A 86 6.48 -12.07 -6.63
CA LYS A 86 6.03 -13.46 -6.56
C LYS A 86 4.51 -13.58 -6.52
N CYS A 87 3.84 -12.74 -5.73
CA CYS A 87 2.38 -12.81 -5.59
C CYS A 87 1.66 -11.54 -6.03
N TYR A 88 2.39 -10.50 -6.41
CA TYR A 88 1.86 -9.22 -6.89
C TYR A 88 0.87 -8.56 -5.93
N SER A 89 1.08 -8.76 -4.63
CA SER A 89 0.44 -7.93 -3.61
C SER A 89 1.11 -6.57 -3.56
N ILE A 90 0.32 -5.52 -3.35
CA ILE A 90 0.87 -4.20 -3.05
C ILE A 90 1.15 -4.16 -1.55
N ILE A 91 2.41 -3.93 -1.16
CA ILE A 91 2.81 -3.93 0.24
C ILE A 91 3.11 -2.54 0.78
N GLY A 92 3.10 -1.53 -0.08
CA GLY A 92 3.31 -0.16 0.37
C GLY A 92 3.13 0.81 -0.77
N ILE A 93 2.71 2.02 -0.44
CA ILE A 93 2.54 3.11 -1.39
C ILE A 93 3.23 4.34 -0.81
N ASP A 94 4.17 4.90 -1.56
CA ASP A 94 4.90 6.09 -1.16
C ASP A 94 4.57 7.26 -2.07
N HIS A 95 4.77 8.47 -1.56
CA HIS A 95 4.55 9.69 -2.32
C HIS A 95 5.58 10.73 -1.86
N PRO A 96 6.14 11.54 -2.80
CA PRO A 96 7.16 12.52 -2.44
C PRO A 96 6.75 13.51 -1.35
N ASN A 97 5.45 13.84 -1.29
CA ASN A 97 4.95 14.78 -0.28
C ASN A 97 5.06 14.25 1.15
N TYR A 98 5.25 12.95 1.33
CA TYR A 98 5.36 12.35 2.66
C TYR A 98 6.76 12.46 3.24
N ARG A 99 7.76 12.77 2.43
CA ARG A 99 9.15 12.97 2.84
C ARG A 99 9.68 11.82 3.71
N ASP A 100 9.33 10.60 3.34
CA ASP A 100 9.74 9.37 4.04
C ASP A 100 9.23 9.26 5.48
N ASN A 101 8.24 10.09 5.87
CA ASN A 101 7.68 10.02 7.23
C ASN A 101 6.46 9.11 7.33
N VAL A 102 5.77 8.90 6.23
CA VAL A 102 4.51 8.18 6.16
C VAL A 102 4.49 7.34 4.89
N PHE A 103 3.86 6.18 4.94
CA PHE A 103 3.48 5.50 3.71
C PHE A 103 2.08 4.91 3.88
N MET A 104 1.47 4.53 2.78
CA MET A 104 0.13 3.98 2.77
C MET A 104 0.17 2.48 2.54
N LEU A 105 -0.81 1.77 3.09
CA LEU A 105 -1.03 0.38 2.74
C LEU A 105 -2.52 0.14 2.50
N ILE A 106 -2.82 -0.89 1.72
CA ILE A 106 -4.19 -1.31 1.43
C ILE A 106 -4.37 -2.67 2.08
N PRO A 107 -5.04 -2.74 3.25
CA PRO A 107 -5.10 -4.01 3.99
C PRO A 107 -5.84 -5.13 3.26
N GLN A 108 -6.69 -4.80 2.29
CA GLN A 108 -7.35 -5.83 1.48
C GLN A 108 -6.40 -6.54 0.52
N LEU A 109 -5.23 -5.96 0.23
CA LEU A 109 -4.29 -6.47 -0.77
C LEU A 109 -3.01 -7.04 -0.16
N CYS A 110 -2.87 -6.99 1.15
CA CYS A 110 -1.69 -7.52 1.85
C CYS A 110 -2.11 -8.10 3.19
N LYS A 111 -1.15 -8.55 3.99
CA LYS A 111 -1.41 -9.06 5.34
C LYS A 111 -0.71 -8.18 6.35
N THR A 112 -1.40 -7.85 7.44
CA THR A 112 -0.83 -7.01 8.48
C THR A 112 -1.45 -7.33 9.83
N ASN A 113 -0.70 -7.10 10.91
CA ASN A 113 -1.20 -7.20 12.27
C ASN A 113 -1.56 -5.84 12.87
N LEU A 114 -1.58 -4.79 12.04
CA LEU A 114 -2.03 -3.48 12.51
C LEU A 114 -3.51 -3.51 12.86
N ASP A 115 -3.90 -2.63 13.80
CA ASP A 115 -5.31 -2.52 14.19
C ASP A 115 -6.10 -1.87 13.06
N LEU A 116 -6.90 -2.67 12.37
CA LEU A 116 -7.70 -2.21 11.23
C LEU A 116 -9.07 -1.67 11.63
N SER A 117 -9.35 -1.57 12.94
CA SER A 117 -10.65 -1.06 13.41
C SER A 117 -10.77 0.46 13.34
N ILE A 118 -9.68 1.16 13.03
CA ILE A 118 -9.70 2.62 12.92
C ILE A 118 -10.67 3.05 11.81
N LYS A 119 -11.55 4.00 12.14
CA LYS A 119 -12.56 4.45 11.19
C LYS A 119 -11.96 5.34 10.11
N PRO A 120 -12.41 5.21 8.84
CA PRO A 120 -11.98 6.12 7.78
C PRO A 120 -12.37 7.57 8.09
N CYS A 121 -11.43 8.48 7.85
CA CYS A 121 -11.66 9.91 8.04
C CYS A 121 -12.53 10.49 6.94
N LEU A 122 -12.39 9.99 5.72
CA LEU A 122 -13.11 10.51 4.59
C LEU A 122 -13.18 9.48 3.45
N LEU A 123 -14.03 9.78 2.49
CA LEU A 123 -14.14 9.00 1.26
C LEU A 123 -13.60 9.85 0.12
N TYR A 124 -12.60 9.31 -0.57
CA TYR A 124 -11.99 9.97 -1.72
C TYR A 124 -12.37 9.22 -2.99
N THR A 125 -13.16 9.86 -3.85
CA THR A 125 -13.66 9.25 -5.08
C THR A 125 -13.35 10.05 -6.32
N SER A 126 -12.50 11.05 -6.22
CA SER A 126 -12.15 11.90 -7.34
C SER A 126 -11.59 11.08 -8.51
N PRO A 127 -11.99 11.35 -9.76
CA PRO A 127 -11.38 10.71 -10.91
C PRO A 127 -9.99 11.25 -11.22
N SER A 128 -9.61 12.36 -10.62
CA SER A 128 -8.29 12.94 -10.85
C SER A 128 -7.20 12.09 -10.20
N PRO A 129 -6.03 11.97 -10.85
CA PRO A 129 -4.91 11.26 -10.25
C PRO A 129 -4.49 11.89 -8.93
N ARG A 130 -4.14 11.06 -7.98
CA ARG A 130 -3.60 11.51 -6.70
C ARG A 130 -2.12 11.86 -6.79
N ASP A 131 -1.49 11.39 -7.81
CA ASP A 131 -0.05 11.55 -8.05
C ASP A 131 0.32 12.97 -8.43
#